data_cb020556e3396ee19d9c29dd50929907
#
_entry.id   cb020556e3396ee19d9c29dd50929907
#
_cell.length_a   1.000
_cell.length_b   1.000
_cell.length_c   1.000
_cell.angle_alpha   90.00
_cell.angle_beta   90.00
_cell.angle_gamma   90.00
#
_symmetry.space_group_name_H-M   'P 1'
#
loop_
_entity.id
_entity.type
_entity.pdbx_description
1 polymer ?
#
loop_
_entity_poly.entity_id
_entity_poly.type
_entity_poly.pdbx_seq_one_letter_code
_entity_poly.pdbx_strand_id
1 'polypeptide(L)'
;MDDLIEFLSGIEIFSDLSDDWLMHLSQASEFIEYKASERVISTRDLYRYLWIVYRGKVEISGINQENVPLFLTSLNAGDVLGELSVTFDKPVIDDITAAEDTSVIRLPRDVFSHIVAQNPSVLKKIACIATERQIQRGQHIPPRAGYRSRFTDNPDPYDLNFSSAKKQVKLLIINCGSSSLKYSLFDTSSPQPMFEGLIENIGAESSPHRLKTVTAKIQRSEVVKDIREAFSAMVNALTDKAIGVITDFSEIQAVGHRVVHGGDKFSGSAIISDEVKDAIRHCVALAPLHNPYNLTGIEVMADLLPNAVSVAVFDTAFHQSMPHQAYAYALPHQLAEERHVRRYGFHGTNHHFVALMASMFVKRHVGNLRIISCHLGNGASVCAIERGRSIDTSMGLTPLEGLVMGTRCGDIDPGLVLYLLQNGVSADNIEKTLNKESGLKGTSGISNDMREILKAADGGNYKAEIALRMFCYRVRKYIGAYLAALGGVDILLFTGGIGENSSEIRARICQGLDSFGIILDTESNRMAKVQRGNIADISTEASRIRILVVAADEERMIAREIIRTVDALRA
;
A
#
# COMPACT_ATOMS: atom_id res chain seq x y z
N MET A 1 -46.03 9.47 13.91
CA MET A 1 -44.96 10.13 13.14
C MET A 1 -44.20 11.10 14.03
N ASP A 2 -44.87 11.87 14.83
CA ASP A 2 -44.27 12.84 15.78
C ASP A 2 -43.40 12.14 16.84
N ASP A 3 -43.85 11.05 17.42
CA ASP A 3 -43.06 10.25 18.39
C ASP A 3 -41.76 9.67 17.79
N LEU A 4 -41.76 9.33 16.50
CA LEU A 4 -40.57 8.84 15.83
C LEU A 4 -39.57 9.96 15.53
N ILE A 5 -40.05 11.12 15.13
CA ILE A 5 -39.23 12.31 14.92
C ILE A 5 -38.57 12.75 16.24
N GLU A 6 -39.32 12.78 17.33
CA GLU A 6 -38.79 13.06 18.66
C GLU A 6 -37.72 12.04 19.07
N PHE A 7 -37.98 10.74 18.87
CA PHE A 7 -36.99 9.71 19.13
C PHE A 7 -35.72 9.88 18.29
N LEU A 8 -35.84 10.10 16.96
CA LEU A 8 -34.71 10.30 16.09
C LEU A 8 -33.88 11.55 16.44
N SER A 9 -34.54 12.65 16.85
CA SER A 9 -33.85 13.87 17.28
C SER A 9 -33.04 13.67 18.55
N GLY A 10 -33.43 12.73 19.41
CA GLY A 10 -32.73 12.36 20.64
C GLY A 10 -31.49 11.48 20.39
N ILE A 11 -31.31 10.96 19.19
CA ILE A 11 -30.13 10.13 18.86
C ILE A 11 -28.95 11.04 18.53
N GLU A 12 -27.81 10.80 19.19
CA GLU A 12 -26.62 11.64 19.08
C GLU A 12 -26.20 11.95 17.64
N ILE A 13 -26.21 10.95 16.74
CA ILE A 13 -25.81 11.15 15.35
C ILE A 13 -26.74 12.08 14.56
N PHE A 14 -27.99 12.21 14.97
CA PHE A 14 -29.01 13.01 14.30
C PHE A 14 -29.35 14.33 15.02
N SER A 15 -28.77 14.58 16.18
CA SER A 15 -29.11 15.72 17.03
C SER A 15 -28.90 17.10 16.39
N ASP A 16 -28.09 17.20 15.32
CA ASP A 16 -27.84 18.45 14.58
C ASP A 16 -28.68 18.56 13.31
N LEU A 17 -29.53 17.59 13.01
CA LEU A 17 -30.37 17.62 11.82
C LEU A 17 -31.56 18.57 12.00
N SER A 18 -31.95 19.23 10.91
CA SER A 18 -33.19 20.01 10.87
C SER A 18 -34.42 19.10 10.86
N ASP A 19 -35.56 19.67 11.23
CA ASP A 19 -36.85 18.96 11.24
C ASP A 19 -37.19 18.35 9.89
N ASP A 20 -36.83 19.01 8.79
CA ASP A 20 -37.03 18.47 7.44
C ASP A 20 -36.24 17.18 7.20
N TRP A 21 -34.99 17.12 7.68
CA TRP A 21 -34.17 15.91 7.58
C TRP A 21 -34.67 14.79 8.50
N LEU A 22 -35.11 15.13 9.71
CA LEU A 22 -35.71 14.16 10.63
C LEU A 22 -37.02 13.59 10.08
N MET A 23 -37.83 14.43 9.42
CA MET A 23 -39.03 13.99 8.73
C MET A 23 -38.70 13.04 7.58
N HIS A 24 -37.68 13.34 6.79
CA HIS A 24 -37.22 12.47 5.71
C HIS A 24 -36.73 11.11 6.22
N LEU A 25 -35.97 11.10 7.30
CA LEU A 25 -35.55 9.88 8.00
C LEU A 25 -36.75 9.06 8.50
N SER A 26 -37.73 9.72 9.13
CA SER A 26 -38.92 9.03 9.68
C SER A 26 -39.74 8.35 8.58
N GLN A 27 -39.84 8.96 7.41
CA GLN A 27 -40.56 8.41 6.25
C GLN A 27 -39.84 7.20 5.63
N ALA A 28 -38.50 7.19 5.69
CA ALA A 28 -37.68 6.10 5.15
C ALA A 28 -37.44 4.96 6.16
N SER A 29 -37.89 5.14 7.40
CA SER A 29 -37.68 4.19 8.49
C SER A 29 -38.59 2.97 8.36
N GLU A 30 -38.02 1.76 8.47
CA GLU A 30 -38.75 0.51 8.53
C GLU A 30 -38.57 -0.12 9.92
N PHE A 31 -39.68 -0.53 10.57
CA PHE A 31 -39.65 -1.19 11.87
C PHE A 31 -39.60 -2.71 11.70
N ILE A 32 -38.71 -3.35 12.47
CA ILE A 32 -38.61 -4.81 12.53
C ILE A 32 -38.58 -5.25 13.99
N GLU A 33 -39.42 -6.25 14.32
CA GLU A 33 -39.50 -6.85 15.64
C GLU A 33 -38.70 -8.15 15.68
N TYR A 34 -37.94 -8.35 16.74
CA TYR A 34 -37.20 -9.55 17.04
C TYR A 34 -37.56 -10.08 18.41
N LYS A 35 -37.69 -11.40 18.52
CA LYS A 35 -37.86 -12.06 19.81
C LYS A 35 -36.52 -12.26 20.50
N ALA A 36 -36.53 -12.39 21.82
CA ALA A 36 -35.34 -12.73 22.58
C ALA A 36 -34.59 -13.92 21.96
N SER A 37 -33.27 -13.79 21.83
CA SER A 37 -32.34 -14.73 21.19
C SER A 37 -32.46 -14.83 19.66
N GLU A 38 -33.32 -14.08 19.00
CA GLU A 38 -33.33 -14.00 17.54
C GLU A 38 -32.11 -13.21 17.03
N ARG A 39 -31.60 -13.67 15.88
CA ARG A 39 -30.46 -13.01 15.22
C ARG A 39 -30.95 -11.79 14.45
N VAL A 40 -30.41 -10.61 14.80
CA VAL A 40 -30.69 -9.34 14.14
C VAL A 40 -29.85 -9.16 12.90
N ILE A 41 -28.55 -9.43 12.99
CA ILE A 41 -27.58 -9.32 11.88
C ILE A 41 -26.58 -10.48 11.99
N SER A 42 -26.18 -11.05 10.84
CA SER A 42 -25.18 -12.10 10.73
C SER A 42 -23.91 -11.60 10.04
N THR A 43 -22.76 -12.16 10.37
CA THR A 43 -21.46 -11.91 9.71
C THR A 43 -21.44 -12.16 8.19
N ARG A 44 -22.51 -12.76 7.64
CA ARG A 44 -22.67 -13.06 6.21
C ARG A 44 -23.62 -12.12 5.48
N ASP A 45 -24.30 -11.22 6.21
CA ASP A 45 -25.28 -10.34 5.60
C ASP A 45 -24.61 -9.16 4.87
N LEU A 46 -25.06 -8.89 3.65
CA LEU A 46 -24.64 -7.74 2.86
C LEU A 46 -25.39 -6.49 3.32
N TYR A 47 -24.66 -5.49 3.77
CA TYR A 47 -25.21 -4.33 4.48
C TYR A 47 -25.74 -3.27 3.53
N ARG A 48 -27.05 -3.21 3.52
CA ARG A 48 -27.81 -2.18 2.81
C ARG A 48 -28.51 -1.19 3.74
N TYR A 49 -28.32 -1.34 5.05
CA TYR A 49 -29.07 -0.58 6.05
C TYR A 49 -28.17 -0.12 7.20
N LEU A 50 -28.51 1.07 7.75
CA LEU A 50 -28.16 1.46 9.11
C LEU A 50 -29.30 0.98 10.01
N TRP A 51 -28.95 0.40 11.16
CA TRP A 51 -29.91 -0.11 12.13
C TRP A 51 -29.86 0.72 13.39
N ILE A 52 -31.02 0.96 14.00
CA ILE A 52 -31.16 1.75 15.26
C ILE A 52 -32.02 0.94 16.19
N VAL A 53 -31.55 0.70 17.41
CA VAL A 53 -32.37 0.06 18.43
C VAL A 53 -33.46 1.05 18.88
N TYR A 54 -34.73 0.76 18.56
CA TYR A 54 -35.85 1.60 18.94
C TYR A 54 -36.35 1.27 20.35
N ARG A 55 -36.46 -0.02 20.67
CA ARG A 55 -36.87 -0.52 21.98
C ARG A 55 -36.18 -1.86 22.25
N GLY A 56 -35.88 -2.15 23.52
CA GLY A 56 -35.22 -3.38 23.93
C GLY A 56 -33.70 -3.29 23.89
N LYS A 57 -33.04 -4.42 23.71
CA LYS A 57 -31.59 -4.55 23.83
C LYS A 57 -31.05 -5.58 22.87
N VAL A 58 -29.92 -5.30 22.24
CA VAL A 58 -29.18 -6.26 21.43
C VAL A 58 -27.79 -6.51 21.99
N GLU A 59 -27.26 -7.71 21.74
CA GLU A 59 -25.91 -8.11 22.10
C GLU A 59 -25.08 -8.34 20.87
N ILE A 60 -23.88 -7.76 20.88
CA ILE A 60 -22.85 -7.97 19.85
C ILE A 60 -21.92 -9.05 20.36
N SER A 61 -21.76 -10.11 19.58
CA SER A 61 -20.84 -11.21 19.85
C SER A 61 -19.88 -11.40 18.69
N GLY A 62 -18.60 -11.41 19.00
CA GLY A 62 -17.56 -11.87 18.10
C GLY A 62 -17.31 -13.37 18.26
N ILE A 63 -16.44 -13.91 17.43
CA ILE A 63 -16.02 -15.31 17.54
C ILE A 63 -14.56 -15.32 18.04
N ASN A 64 -14.29 -16.06 19.13
CA ASN A 64 -12.92 -16.27 19.58
C ASN A 64 -12.18 -17.28 18.69
N GLN A 65 -10.92 -17.53 19.00
CA GLN A 65 -10.04 -18.43 18.22
C GLN A 65 -10.51 -19.89 18.15
N GLU A 66 -11.34 -20.30 19.11
CA GLU A 66 -11.87 -21.65 19.21
C GLU A 66 -13.25 -21.79 18.56
N ASN A 67 -13.66 -20.76 17.77
CA ASN A 67 -14.99 -20.66 17.17
C ASN A 67 -16.13 -20.55 18.21
N VAL A 68 -15.80 -20.11 19.43
CA VAL A 68 -16.79 -19.89 20.50
C VAL A 68 -17.23 -18.43 20.47
N PRO A 69 -18.54 -18.14 20.52
CA PRO A 69 -19.03 -16.78 20.61
C PRO A 69 -18.46 -16.06 21.86
N LEU A 70 -17.91 -14.87 21.64
CA LEU A 70 -17.42 -14.00 22.71
C LEU A 70 -18.33 -12.78 22.77
N PHE A 71 -18.97 -12.55 23.92
CA PHE A 71 -19.71 -11.32 24.16
C PHE A 71 -18.75 -10.11 24.08
N LEU A 72 -19.08 -9.12 23.27
CA LEU A 72 -18.31 -7.90 23.10
C LEU A 72 -18.94 -6.72 23.82
N THR A 73 -20.21 -6.47 23.56
CA THR A 73 -20.94 -5.37 24.17
C THR A 73 -22.45 -5.54 23.96
N SER A 74 -23.25 -4.77 24.66
CA SER A 74 -24.68 -4.64 24.43
C SER A 74 -25.06 -3.22 24.07
N LEU A 75 -26.07 -3.09 23.24
CA LEU A 75 -26.62 -1.83 22.78
C LEU A 75 -28.07 -1.71 23.20
N ASN A 76 -28.45 -0.50 23.61
CA ASN A 76 -29.77 -0.19 24.12
C ASN A 76 -30.53 0.73 23.15
N ALA A 77 -31.76 1.09 23.48
CA ALA A 77 -32.54 2.06 22.71
C ALA A 77 -31.77 3.37 22.48
N GLY A 78 -31.76 3.84 21.23
CA GLY A 78 -30.98 4.98 20.75
C GLY A 78 -29.61 4.64 20.15
N ASP A 79 -29.08 3.45 20.40
CA ASP A 79 -27.81 3.02 19.80
C ASP A 79 -27.98 2.59 18.33
N VAL A 80 -26.93 2.82 17.54
CA VAL A 80 -26.91 2.49 16.10
C VAL A 80 -26.04 1.27 15.83
N LEU A 81 -26.32 0.58 14.72
CA LEU A 81 -25.67 -0.65 14.26
C LEU A 81 -25.41 -0.58 12.76
N GLY A 82 -24.34 -1.24 12.30
CA GLY A 82 -24.02 -1.29 10.88
C GLY A 82 -23.36 -0.01 10.34
N GLU A 83 -22.98 0.90 11.21
CA GLU A 83 -22.35 2.18 10.91
C GLU A 83 -21.09 2.04 10.06
N LEU A 84 -20.26 1.03 10.31
CA LEU A 84 -19.06 0.73 9.53
C LEU A 84 -19.38 0.30 8.11
N SER A 85 -20.48 -0.43 7.95
CA SER A 85 -20.87 -1.00 6.66
C SER A 85 -21.50 0.03 5.76
N VAL A 86 -22.41 0.87 6.30
CA VAL A 86 -23.06 1.93 5.51
C VAL A 86 -22.10 3.05 5.14
N THR A 87 -21.12 3.34 6.01
CA THR A 87 -20.19 4.47 5.82
C THR A 87 -18.95 4.08 5.02
N PHE A 88 -18.41 2.86 5.25
CA PHE A 88 -17.10 2.46 4.72
C PHE A 88 -17.13 1.22 3.84
N ASP A 89 -18.30 0.72 3.49
CA ASP A 89 -18.50 -0.49 2.66
C ASP A 89 -17.74 -1.72 3.20
N LYS A 90 -17.70 -1.85 4.52
CA LYS A 90 -17.02 -2.97 5.19
C LYS A 90 -18.06 -3.97 5.68
N PRO A 91 -17.83 -5.29 5.48
CA PRO A 91 -18.73 -6.30 6.04
C PRO A 91 -18.70 -6.21 7.57
N VAL A 92 -19.86 -6.41 8.22
CA VAL A 92 -19.90 -6.61 9.67
C VAL A 92 -19.18 -7.93 9.97
N ILE A 93 -18.42 -7.91 11.03
CA ILE A 93 -17.54 -9.00 11.43
C ILE A 93 -18.07 -9.70 12.70
N ASP A 94 -19.19 -9.21 13.26
CA ASP A 94 -19.76 -9.70 14.50
C ASP A 94 -21.22 -10.10 14.28
N ASP A 95 -21.67 -11.14 15.00
CA ASP A 95 -23.08 -11.52 15.05
C ASP A 95 -23.82 -10.63 16.07
N ILE A 96 -25.04 -10.23 15.74
CA ILE A 96 -25.89 -9.41 16.60
C ILE A 96 -27.18 -10.15 16.88
N THR A 97 -27.50 -10.34 18.15
CA THR A 97 -28.70 -11.04 18.62
C THR A 97 -29.53 -10.15 19.55
N ALA A 98 -30.83 -10.31 19.52
CA ALA A 98 -31.72 -9.66 20.46
C ALA A 98 -31.57 -10.30 21.85
N ALA A 99 -31.22 -9.50 22.86
CA ALA A 99 -31.08 -9.98 24.23
C ALA A 99 -32.47 -10.17 24.92
N GLU A 100 -33.44 -9.43 24.45
CA GLU A 100 -34.85 -9.45 24.86
C GLU A 100 -35.74 -9.13 23.67
N ASP A 101 -37.04 -9.13 23.80
CA ASP A 101 -37.98 -8.69 22.74
C ASP A 101 -37.60 -7.27 22.31
N THR A 102 -37.12 -7.11 21.09
CA THR A 102 -36.45 -5.90 20.62
C THR A 102 -37.07 -5.40 19.32
N SER A 103 -37.34 -4.11 19.25
CA SER A 103 -37.75 -3.40 18.04
C SER A 103 -36.58 -2.57 17.51
N VAL A 104 -36.30 -2.70 16.23
CA VAL A 104 -35.24 -1.93 15.55
C VAL A 104 -35.82 -1.17 14.36
N ILE A 105 -35.24 0.00 14.11
CA ILE A 105 -35.47 0.76 12.89
C ILE A 105 -34.33 0.45 11.93
N ARG A 106 -34.62 0.16 10.66
CA ARG A 106 -33.62 0.11 9.61
C ARG A 106 -33.83 1.25 8.62
N LEU A 107 -32.70 1.88 8.26
CA LEU A 107 -32.63 2.97 7.28
C LEU A 107 -31.84 2.49 6.07
N PRO A 108 -32.39 2.59 4.84
CA PRO A 108 -31.67 2.23 3.62
C PRO A 108 -30.37 3.03 3.47
N ARG A 109 -29.32 2.35 2.98
CA ARG A 109 -27.98 2.93 2.80
C ARG A 109 -27.97 4.16 1.91
N ASP A 110 -28.74 4.15 0.83
CA ASP A 110 -28.82 5.26 -0.11
C ASP A 110 -29.42 6.51 0.53
N VAL A 111 -30.47 6.37 1.32
CA VAL A 111 -31.08 7.45 2.10
C VAL A 111 -30.07 8.00 3.11
N PHE A 112 -29.42 7.11 3.86
CA PHE A 112 -28.42 7.51 4.85
C PHE A 112 -27.20 8.19 4.20
N SER A 113 -26.69 7.67 3.07
CA SER A 113 -25.57 8.27 2.35
C SER A 113 -25.90 9.66 1.82
N HIS A 114 -27.15 9.87 1.39
CA HIS A 114 -27.60 11.19 0.97
C HIS A 114 -27.61 12.21 2.12
N ILE A 115 -28.06 11.79 3.29
CA ILE A 115 -28.05 12.63 4.51
C ILE A 115 -26.62 12.99 4.91
N VAL A 116 -25.72 12.01 4.93
CA VAL A 116 -24.30 12.21 5.26
C VAL A 116 -23.64 13.20 4.29
N ALA A 117 -23.94 13.09 3.00
CA ALA A 117 -23.39 13.99 1.98
C ALA A 117 -23.79 15.45 2.18
N GLN A 118 -24.99 15.71 2.73
CA GLN A 118 -25.50 17.05 2.98
C GLN A 118 -25.25 17.54 4.41
N ASN A 119 -24.90 16.64 5.34
CA ASN A 119 -24.73 16.94 6.77
C ASN A 119 -23.43 16.33 7.30
N PRO A 120 -22.27 16.99 7.12
CA PRO A 120 -20.96 16.47 7.55
C PRO A 120 -20.85 16.16 9.04
N SER A 121 -21.66 16.80 9.90
CA SER A 121 -21.72 16.53 11.34
C SER A 121 -22.16 15.09 11.65
N VAL A 122 -23.08 14.53 10.87
CA VAL A 122 -23.54 13.14 10.99
C VAL A 122 -22.39 12.16 10.72
N LEU A 123 -21.60 12.41 9.68
CA LEU A 123 -20.43 11.59 9.37
C LEU A 123 -19.39 11.61 10.49
N LYS A 124 -19.14 12.79 11.06
CA LYS A 124 -18.20 12.96 12.18
C LYS A 124 -18.64 12.16 13.39
N LYS A 125 -19.90 12.26 13.79
CA LYS A 125 -20.46 11.55 14.95
C LYS A 125 -20.42 10.03 14.75
N ILE A 126 -20.79 9.55 13.57
CA ILE A 126 -20.66 8.11 13.21
C ILE A 126 -19.22 7.62 13.25
N ALA A 127 -18.27 8.40 12.76
CA ALA A 127 -16.86 8.04 12.80
C ALA A 127 -16.35 7.94 14.25
N CYS A 128 -16.83 8.78 15.16
CA CYS A 128 -16.52 8.67 16.59
C CYS A 128 -17.05 7.36 17.18
N ILE A 129 -18.34 7.04 16.97
CA ILE A 129 -18.94 5.78 17.45
C ILE A 129 -18.21 4.56 16.91
N ALA A 130 -17.89 4.56 15.60
CA ALA A 130 -17.13 3.49 14.96
C ALA A 130 -15.74 3.31 15.59
N THR A 131 -15.07 4.41 15.90
CA THR A 131 -13.74 4.41 16.54
C THR A 131 -13.81 3.87 17.97
N GLU A 132 -14.76 4.32 18.77
CA GLU A 132 -14.97 3.85 20.15
C GLU A 132 -15.25 2.36 20.20
N ARG A 133 -16.10 1.84 19.31
CA ARG A 133 -16.38 0.40 19.20
C ARG A 133 -15.18 -0.42 18.77
N GLN A 134 -14.35 0.11 17.87
CA GLN A 134 -13.10 -0.55 17.52
C GLN A 134 -12.13 -0.61 18.71
N ILE A 135 -12.07 0.45 19.54
CA ILE A 135 -11.27 0.47 20.76
C ILE A 135 -11.80 -0.54 21.77
N GLN A 136 -13.12 -0.53 22.05
CA GLN A 136 -13.77 -1.48 22.96
C GLN A 136 -13.55 -2.93 22.51
N ARG A 137 -13.72 -3.20 21.23
CA ARG A 137 -13.44 -4.52 20.65
C ARG A 137 -11.97 -4.93 20.84
N GLY A 138 -11.03 -4.01 20.66
CA GLY A 138 -9.60 -4.24 20.92
C GLY A 138 -9.27 -4.53 22.37
N GLN A 139 -10.07 -4.03 23.32
CA GLN A 139 -9.92 -4.29 24.75
C GLN A 139 -10.43 -5.67 25.17
N HIS A 140 -11.50 -6.18 24.53
CA HIS A 140 -12.11 -7.47 24.83
C HIS A 140 -11.45 -8.63 24.07
N ILE A 141 -10.78 -8.37 22.97
CA ILE A 141 -9.93 -9.31 22.26
C ILE A 141 -8.49 -9.05 22.73
N PRO A 142 -7.91 -9.90 23.59
CA PRO A 142 -6.54 -9.69 24.06
C PRO A 142 -5.62 -9.55 22.84
N PRO A 143 -4.69 -8.57 22.84
CA PRO A 143 -3.84 -8.26 21.66
C PRO A 143 -2.96 -9.42 21.17
N ARG A 144 -3.00 -10.57 21.85
CA ARG A 144 -2.16 -11.75 21.59
C ARG A 144 -2.87 -13.09 21.50
N ALA A 145 -4.16 -13.15 21.75
CA ALA A 145 -4.91 -14.37 21.48
C ALA A 145 -5.29 -14.34 20.00
N GLY A 146 -4.44 -14.93 19.19
CA GLY A 146 -4.40 -14.87 17.76
C GLY A 146 -5.76 -15.05 17.09
N TYR A 147 -6.13 -14.16 16.23
CA TYR A 147 -6.84 -14.52 15.03
C TYR A 147 -5.90 -15.48 14.27
N ARG A 148 -5.93 -16.75 14.65
CA ARG A 148 -5.49 -17.80 13.75
C ARG A 148 -6.63 -17.96 12.75
N SER A 149 -6.75 -17.05 11.76
CA SER A 149 -7.17 -17.58 10.47
C SER A 149 -6.16 -18.71 10.25
N ARG A 150 -6.64 -19.96 10.24
CA ARG A 150 -5.79 -21.08 9.89
C ARG A 150 -5.15 -20.65 8.58
N PHE A 151 -3.83 -20.53 8.59
CA PHE A 151 -3.11 -20.47 7.35
C PHE A 151 -3.60 -21.70 6.61
N THR A 152 -4.38 -21.49 5.58
CA THR A 152 -5.06 -22.58 4.86
C THR A 152 -3.96 -23.48 4.32
N ASP A 153 -4.22 -24.79 4.18
CA ASP A 153 -3.30 -25.73 3.50
C ASP A 153 -3.07 -25.35 2.01
N ASN A 154 -3.66 -24.23 1.57
CA ASN A 154 -3.41 -23.63 0.27
C ASN A 154 -1.96 -23.12 0.21
N PRO A 155 -1.11 -23.63 -0.68
CA PRO A 155 0.27 -23.20 -0.85
C PRO A 155 0.38 -21.75 -1.35
N ASP A 156 -0.69 -21.16 -1.90
CA ASP A 156 -0.75 -19.79 -2.42
C ASP A 156 -2.00 -19.05 -1.94
N PRO A 157 -2.11 -18.76 -0.63
CA PRO A 157 -3.31 -18.16 -0.05
C PRO A 157 -3.58 -16.73 -0.51
N TYR A 158 -2.60 -16.10 -1.15
CA TYR A 158 -2.69 -14.72 -1.65
C TYR A 158 -2.69 -14.62 -3.17
N ASP A 159 -2.74 -15.77 -3.86
CA ASP A 159 -2.75 -15.85 -5.32
C ASP A 159 -1.54 -15.17 -5.99
N LEU A 160 -0.38 -15.29 -5.37
CA LEU A 160 0.87 -14.77 -5.92
C LEU A 160 1.41 -15.63 -7.08
N ASN A 161 0.94 -16.87 -7.22
CA ASN A 161 1.29 -17.79 -8.32
C ASN A 161 0.22 -17.84 -9.42
N PHE A 162 -0.79 -16.94 -9.35
CA PHE A 162 -1.88 -16.84 -10.33
C PHE A 162 -2.77 -18.11 -10.40
N SER A 163 -2.84 -18.86 -9.30
CA SER A 163 -3.58 -20.11 -9.22
C SER A 163 -5.10 -19.95 -9.39
N SER A 164 -5.62 -18.74 -9.15
CA SER A 164 -7.04 -18.40 -9.36
C SER A 164 -7.36 -17.96 -10.79
N ALA A 165 -6.38 -17.77 -11.66
CA ALA A 165 -6.59 -17.31 -13.02
C ALA A 165 -7.50 -18.30 -13.80
N LYS A 166 -8.69 -17.83 -14.18
CA LYS A 166 -9.71 -18.65 -14.85
C LYS A 166 -9.32 -19.07 -16.28
N LYS A 167 -8.39 -18.33 -16.90
CA LYS A 167 -7.88 -18.59 -18.25
C LYS A 167 -6.40 -18.26 -18.32
N GLN A 168 -5.70 -18.99 -19.15
CA GLN A 168 -4.34 -18.63 -19.54
C GLN A 168 -4.38 -17.37 -20.39
N VAL A 169 -3.70 -16.31 -19.94
CA VAL A 169 -3.61 -15.01 -20.61
C VAL A 169 -2.19 -14.47 -20.57
N LYS A 170 -1.80 -13.74 -21.60
CA LYS A 170 -0.51 -13.02 -21.63
C LYS A 170 -0.71 -11.62 -21.14
N LEU A 171 0.11 -11.23 -20.16
CA LEU A 171 0.07 -9.95 -19.47
C LEU A 171 1.37 -9.20 -19.68
N LEU A 172 1.30 -7.99 -20.23
CA LEU A 172 2.46 -7.11 -20.35
C LEU A 172 2.47 -6.09 -19.23
N ILE A 173 3.57 -5.99 -18.51
CA ILE A 173 3.76 -5.02 -17.43
C ILE A 173 4.73 -3.96 -17.88
N ILE A 174 4.35 -2.70 -17.70
CA ILE A 174 5.09 -1.52 -18.12
C ILE A 174 5.41 -0.65 -16.91
N ASN A 175 6.69 -0.28 -16.80
CA ASN A 175 7.16 0.77 -15.91
C ASN A 175 7.94 1.78 -16.75
N CYS A 176 7.28 2.88 -17.11
CA CYS A 176 7.82 3.92 -17.98
C CYS A 176 8.30 5.10 -17.12
N GLY A 177 9.60 5.34 -17.11
CA GLY A 177 10.25 6.48 -16.47
C GLY A 177 10.71 7.53 -17.48
N SER A 178 11.34 8.61 -16.98
CA SER A 178 11.81 9.73 -17.80
C SER A 178 12.90 9.35 -18.80
N SER A 179 13.74 8.38 -18.46
CA SER A 179 14.89 7.96 -19.26
C SER A 179 15.04 6.44 -19.32
N SER A 180 13.99 5.71 -18.94
CA SER A 180 14.03 4.24 -18.95
C SER A 180 12.66 3.64 -19.20
N LEU A 181 12.65 2.48 -19.84
CA LEU A 181 11.46 1.63 -20.02
C LEU A 181 11.79 0.23 -19.51
N LYS A 182 11.16 -0.18 -18.42
CA LYS A 182 11.20 -1.55 -17.92
C LYS A 182 9.90 -2.24 -18.29
N TYR A 183 9.99 -3.47 -18.79
CA TYR A 183 8.81 -4.24 -19.16
C TYR A 183 9.01 -5.72 -18.90
N SER A 184 7.90 -6.42 -18.64
CA SER A 184 7.90 -7.86 -18.39
C SER A 184 6.65 -8.49 -18.97
N LEU A 185 6.81 -9.59 -19.70
CA LEU A 185 5.71 -10.38 -20.23
C LEU A 185 5.53 -11.63 -19.38
N PHE A 186 4.32 -11.82 -18.85
CA PHE A 186 3.92 -13.00 -18.11
C PHE A 186 2.90 -13.81 -18.91
N ASP A 187 2.93 -15.11 -18.67
CA ASP A 187 1.83 -16.01 -18.93
C ASP A 187 1.25 -16.44 -17.58
N THR A 188 -0.07 -16.38 -17.42
CA THR A 188 -0.70 -16.70 -16.11
C THR A 188 -0.56 -18.16 -15.69
N SER A 189 -0.01 -19.03 -16.52
CA SER A 189 0.37 -20.40 -16.15
C SER A 189 1.63 -20.47 -15.27
N SER A 190 2.38 -19.36 -15.14
CA SER A 190 3.61 -19.28 -14.35
C SER A 190 3.76 -17.93 -13.64
N PRO A 191 4.20 -17.91 -12.38
CA PRO A 191 4.52 -16.68 -11.67
C PRO A 191 5.84 -16.03 -12.12
N GLN A 192 6.57 -16.69 -13.01
CA GLN A 192 7.81 -16.18 -13.58
C GLN A 192 7.54 -15.52 -14.94
N PRO A 193 8.14 -14.35 -15.21
CA PRO A 193 8.01 -13.73 -16.52
C PRO A 193 8.66 -14.58 -17.60
N MET A 194 8.00 -14.68 -18.76
CA MET A 194 8.55 -15.29 -19.95
C MET A 194 9.68 -14.44 -20.56
N PHE A 195 9.54 -13.12 -20.43
CA PHE A 195 10.46 -12.13 -20.99
C PHE A 195 10.55 -10.91 -20.09
N GLU A 196 11.76 -10.40 -19.90
CA GLU A 196 12.03 -9.13 -19.20
C GLU A 196 12.91 -8.26 -20.07
N GLY A 197 12.61 -6.97 -20.16
CA GLY A 197 13.42 -6.00 -20.86
C GLY A 197 13.61 -4.72 -20.05
N LEU A 198 14.79 -4.11 -20.20
CA LEU A 198 15.12 -2.83 -19.60
C LEU A 198 15.92 -2.01 -20.61
N ILE A 199 15.35 -0.90 -21.05
CA ILE A 199 16.01 0.12 -21.85
C ILE A 199 16.37 1.27 -20.91
N GLU A 200 17.62 1.67 -20.89
CA GLU A 200 18.13 2.78 -20.07
C GLU A 200 18.72 3.88 -20.93
N ASN A 201 18.91 5.06 -20.36
CA ASN A 201 19.49 6.23 -21.02
C ASN A 201 18.76 6.62 -22.32
N ILE A 202 17.42 6.55 -22.32
CA ILE A 202 16.60 7.01 -23.45
C ILE A 202 16.90 8.51 -23.68
N GLY A 203 17.14 8.87 -24.94
CA GLY A 203 17.53 10.23 -25.33
C GLY A 203 19.03 10.50 -25.31
N ALA A 204 19.86 9.53 -24.90
CA ALA A 204 21.31 9.63 -24.96
C ALA A 204 21.89 9.02 -26.26
N GLU A 205 23.21 9.21 -26.47
CA GLU A 205 23.92 8.65 -27.64
C GLU A 205 23.92 7.12 -27.67
N SER A 206 23.71 6.46 -26.52
CA SER A 206 23.63 5.02 -26.39
C SER A 206 22.65 4.62 -25.30
N SER A 207 21.71 3.78 -25.63
CA SER A 207 20.68 3.24 -24.76
C SER A 207 20.90 1.73 -24.60
N PRO A 208 21.49 1.28 -23.47
CA PRO A 208 21.58 -0.15 -23.20
C PRO A 208 20.21 -0.79 -23.13
N HIS A 209 19.98 -1.83 -23.93
CA HIS A 209 18.77 -2.64 -23.90
C HIS A 209 19.13 -4.04 -23.39
N ARG A 210 18.80 -4.31 -22.14
CA ARG A 210 19.01 -5.60 -21.48
C ARG A 210 17.77 -6.44 -21.60
N LEU A 211 17.94 -7.65 -22.12
CA LEU A 211 16.86 -8.61 -22.36
C LEU A 211 17.15 -9.89 -21.59
N LYS A 212 16.11 -10.45 -21.00
CA LYS A 212 16.20 -11.72 -20.28
C LYS A 212 14.98 -12.57 -20.61
N THR A 213 15.24 -13.78 -21.05
CA THR A 213 14.25 -14.84 -21.24
C THR A 213 14.50 -15.96 -20.23
N VAL A 214 13.69 -17.00 -20.24
CA VAL A 214 13.93 -18.21 -19.45
C VAL A 214 15.30 -18.82 -19.71
N THR A 215 15.80 -18.73 -20.97
CA THR A 215 16.99 -19.42 -21.43
C THR A 215 18.19 -18.51 -21.72
N ALA A 216 17.99 -17.20 -21.87
CA ALA A 216 19.03 -16.29 -22.32
C ALA A 216 19.03 -14.95 -21.58
N LYS A 217 20.24 -14.36 -21.46
CA LYS A 217 20.46 -12.97 -21.09
C LYS A 217 21.25 -12.30 -22.20
N ILE A 218 20.70 -11.22 -22.74
CA ILE A 218 21.26 -10.52 -23.90
C ILE A 218 21.33 -9.03 -23.56
N GLN A 219 22.39 -8.38 -23.99
CA GLN A 219 22.50 -6.93 -23.93
C GLN A 219 22.76 -6.42 -25.35
N ARG A 220 21.93 -5.51 -25.83
CA ARG A 220 22.09 -4.75 -27.06
C ARG A 220 22.43 -3.30 -26.70
N SER A 221 23.13 -2.62 -27.58
CA SER A 221 23.33 -1.18 -27.51
C SER A 221 22.60 -0.57 -28.70
N GLU A 222 21.61 0.23 -28.44
CA GLU A 222 20.75 0.85 -29.45
C GLU A 222 20.74 2.37 -29.22
N VAL A 223 20.43 3.13 -30.25
CA VAL A 223 20.16 4.56 -30.10
C VAL A 223 18.63 4.72 -30.01
N VAL A 224 18.13 5.05 -28.83
CA VAL A 224 16.71 5.24 -28.59
C VAL A 224 16.49 6.70 -28.20
N LYS A 225 15.90 7.48 -29.10
CA LYS A 225 15.82 8.94 -28.97
C LYS A 225 14.76 9.39 -28.00
N ASP A 226 13.65 8.66 -27.93
CA ASP A 226 12.49 9.01 -27.10
C ASP A 226 11.74 7.77 -26.62
N ILE A 227 10.71 8.02 -25.82
CA ILE A 227 9.86 6.98 -25.25
C ILE A 227 9.12 6.17 -26.33
N ARG A 228 8.68 6.77 -27.44
CA ARG A 228 7.98 6.06 -28.53
C ARG A 228 8.91 5.09 -29.23
N GLU A 229 10.16 5.50 -29.49
CA GLU A 229 11.19 4.58 -30.02
C GLU A 229 11.48 3.45 -29.03
N ALA A 230 11.48 3.72 -27.71
CA ALA A 230 11.64 2.67 -26.70
C ALA A 230 10.52 1.63 -26.74
N PHE A 231 9.27 2.05 -26.93
CA PHE A 231 8.15 1.12 -27.12
C PHE A 231 8.28 0.32 -28.42
N SER A 232 8.74 0.92 -29.48
CA SER A 232 9.02 0.21 -30.75
C SER A 232 10.13 -0.85 -30.57
N ALA A 233 11.21 -0.51 -29.86
CA ALA A 233 12.26 -1.46 -29.50
C ALA A 233 11.77 -2.62 -28.63
N MET A 234 10.86 -2.34 -27.69
CA MET A 234 10.18 -3.36 -26.87
C MET A 234 9.36 -4.33 -27.76
N VAL A 235 8.51 -3.81 -28.64
CA VAL A 235 7.70 -4.63 -29.57
C VAL A 235 8.60 -5.54 -30.40
N ASN A 236 9.64 -4.96 -30.99
CA ASN A 236 10.61 -5.69 -31.79
C ASN A 236 11.32 -6.80 -30.99
N ALA A 237 11.65 -6.56 -29.74
CA ALA A 237 12.30 -7.55 -28.88
C ALA A 237 11.35 -8.70 -28.50
N LEU A 238 10.09 -8.41 -28.20
CA LEU A 238 9.09 -9.42 -27.84
C LEU A 238 8.71 -10.33 -29.02
N THR A 239 8.73 -9.80 -30.24
CA THR A 239 8.40 -10.53 -31.48
C THR A 239 9.61 -10.98 -32.27
N ASP A 240 10.82 -10.80 -31.75
CA ASP A 240 12.09 -11.19 -32.43
C ASP A 240 12.11 -12.70 -32.74
N LYS A 241 12.46 -13.09 -33.95
CA LYS A 241 12.45 -14.50 -34.41
C LYS A 241 13.37 -15.41 -33.63
N ALA A 242 14.43 -14.89 -33.02
CA ALA A 242 15.44 -15.68 -32.32
C ALA A 242 15.21 -15.75 -30.79
N ILE A 243 14.71 -14.69 -30.21
CA ILE A 243 14.58 -14.56 -28.75
C ILE A 243 13.17 -14.16 -28.27
N GLY A 244 12.32 -13.72 -29.19
CA GLY A 244 10.95 -13.34 -28.89
C GLY A 244 10.14 -14.53 -28.38
N VAL A 245 9.09 -14.20 -27.61
CA VAL A 245 8.24 -15.20 -26.93
C VAL A 245 6.78 -15.11 -27.38
N ILE A 246 6.48 -14.21 -28.31
CA ILE A 246 5.22 -14.07 -29.02
C ILE A 246 5.45 -13.92 -30.50
N THR A 247 4.51 -14.36 -31.32
CA THR A 247 4.58 -14.22 -32.80
C THR A 247 3.90 -12.95 -33.27
N ASP A 248 2.85 -12.52 -32.54
CA ASP A 248 2.10 -11.32 -32.83
C ASP A 248 1.84 -10.56 -31.51
N PHE A 249 1.96 -9.24 -31.57
CA PHE A 249 1.80 -8.39 -30.38
C PHE A 249 0.35 -8.43 -29.86
N SER A 250 -0.62 -8.73 -30.71
CA SER A 250 -2.04 -8.91 -30.34
C SER A 250 -2.32 -10.13 -29.45
N GLU A 251 -1.33 -11.01 -29.24
CA GLU A 251 -1.44 -12.11 -28.27
C GLU A 251 -1.54 -11.61 -26.81
N ILE A 252 -1.21 -10.33 -26.55
CA ILE A 252 -1.28 -9.71 -25.23
C ILE A 252 -2.73 -9.29 -24.95
N GLN A 253 -3.34 -9.85 -23.91
CA GLN A 253 -4.73 -9.59 -23.55
C GLN A 253 -4.91 -8.49 -22.51
N ALA A 254 -3.88 -8.24 -21.69
CA ALA A 254 -3.94 -7.15 -20.71
C ALA A 254 -2.57 -6.49 -20.51
N VAL A 255 -2.61 -5.21 -20.17
CA VAL A 255 -1.43 -4.39 -19.89
C VAL A 255 -1.54 -3.77 -18.51
N GLY A 256 -0.52 -3.96 -17.68
CA GLY A 256 -0.39 -3.30 -16.39
C GLY A 256 0.58 -2.14 -16.46
N HIS A 257 0.15 -0.99 -16.05
CA HIS A 257 0.98 0.19 -15.96
C HIS A 257 1.29 0.50 -14.50
N ARG A 258 2.57 0.48 -14.13
CA ARG A 258 2.98 1.06 -12.86
C ARG A 258 2.83 2.56 -12.95
N VAL A 259 2.02 3.13 -12.08
CA VAL A 259 1.78 4.57 -11.94
C VAL A 259 2.26 5.02 -10.58
N VAL A 260 3.13 6.04 -10.55
CA VAL A 260 3.75 6.45 -9.30
C VAL A 260 2.75 7.11 -8.37
N HIS A 261 1.86 7.98 -8.87
CA HIS A 261 0.94 8.73 -8.03
C HIS A 261 -0.49 8.73 -8.57
N GLY A 262 -1.42 8.21 -7.76
CA GLY A 262 -2.85 8.18 -8.07
C GLY A 262 -3.70 9.17 -7.25
N GLY A 263 -3.08 10.03 -6.46
CA GLY A 263 -3.79 10.91 -5.54
C GLY A 263 -4.44 10.15 -4.38
N ASP A 264 -5.49 10.71 -3.86
CA ASP A 264 -6.33 10.15 -2.81
C ASP A 264 -7.55 9.36 -3.36
N LYS A 265 -7.74 9.37 -4.68
CA LYS A 265 -8.89 8.76 -5.35
C LYS A 265 -8.79 7.23 -5.48
N PHE A 266 -7.57 6.68 -5.51
CA PHE A 266 -7.38 5.25 -5.76
C PHE A 266 -6.77 4.53 -4.55
N SER A 267 -7.54 3.66 -3.94
CA SER A 267 -7.10 2.75 -2.88
C SER A 267 -6.73 1.36 -3.38
N GLY A 268 -6.72 1.17 -4.71
CA GLY A 268 -6.40 -0.08 -5.40
C GLY A 268 -6.08 0.16 -6.86
N SER A 269 -5.89 -0.93 -7.60
CA SER A 269 -5.68 -0.89 -9.04
C SER A 269 -6.96 -0.53 -9.78
N ALA A 270 -6.86 0.19 -10.89
CA ALA A 270 -8.00 0.67 -11.66
C ALA A 270 -7.83 0.39 -13.16
N ILE A 271 -8.94 0.04 -13.83
CA ILE A 271 -8.97 -0.03 -15.29
C ILE A 271 -8.84 1.38 -15.82
N ILE A 272 -7.97 1.55 -16.81
CA ILE A 272 -7.68 2.86 -17.37
C ILE A 272 -8.84 3.34 -18.23
N SER A 273 -9.53 4.34 -17.73
CA SER A 273 -10.52 5.15 -18.43
C SER A 273 -9.99 6.58 -18.61
N ASP A 274 -10.76 7.46 -19.24
CA ASP A 274 -10.39 8.87 -19.34
C ASP A 274 -10.37 9.54 -17.97
N GLU A 275 -11.26 9.18 -17.04
CA GLU A 275 -11.27 9.67 -15.66
C GLU A 275 -10.01 9.26 -14.90
N VAL A 276 -9.51 8.03 -15.13
CA VAL A 276 -8.25 7.58 -14.53
C VAL A 276 -7.06 8.35 -15.09
N LYS A 277 -7.01 8.55 -16.42
CA LYS A 277 -5.97 9.38 -17.06
C LYS A 277 -5.99 10.82 -16.54
N ASP A 278 -7.18 11.41 -16.38
CA ASP A 278 -7.33 12.76 -15.84
C ASP A 278 -6.88 12.84 -14.38
N ALA A 279 -7.20 11.86 -13.55
CA ALA A 279 -6.71 11.81 -12.18
C ALA A 279 -5.18 11.69 -12.10
N ILE A 280 -4.56 10.87 -12.95
CA ILE A 280 -3.09 10.77 -13.06
C ILE A 280 -2.51 12.13 -13.52
N ARG A 281 -3.17 12.81 -14.45
CA ARG A 281 -2.76 14.13 -14.97
C ARG A 281 -2.80 15.20 -13.87
N HIS A 282 -3.82 15.21 -13.03
CA HIS A 282 -3.91 16.11 -11.87
C HIS A 282 -2.79 15.88 -10.85
N CYS A 283 -2.28 14.64 -10.75
CA CYS A 283 -1.17 14.31 -9.87
C CYS A 283 0.23 14.61 -10.47
N VAL A 284 0.32 15.20 -11.67
CA VAL A 284 1.63 15.54 -12.29
C VAL A 284 2.43 16.51 -11.40
N ALA A 285 1.76 17.48 -10.77
CA ALA A 285 2.43 18.40 -9.85
C ALA A 285 3.05 17.71 -8.62
N LEU A 286 2.50 16.56 -8.19
CA LEU A 286 3.00 15.77 -7.06
C LEU A 286 4.10 14.77 -7.48
N ALA A 287 4.13 14.36 -8.74
CA ALA A 287 5.11 13.42 -9.29
C ALA A 287 5.61 13.86 -10.68
N PRO A 288 6.22 15.06 -10.82
CA PRO A 288 6.56 15.65 -12.12
C PRO A 288 7.62 14.85 -12.89
N LEU A 289 8.43 14.07 -12.20
CA LEU A 289 9.48 13.23 -12.79
C LEU A 289 8.97 11.85 -13.25
N HIS A 290 7.68 11.51 -12.99
CA HIS A 290 7.16 10.16 -13.22
C HIS A 290 5.82 10.16 -13.95
N ASN A 291 4.79 10.83 -13.42
CA ASN A 291 3.42 10.76 -13.94
C ASN A 291 3.29 11.17 -15.42
N PRO A 292 4.00 12.21 -15.95
CA PRO A 292 3.95 12.53 -17.37
C PRO A 292 4.36 11.35 -18.26
N TYR A 293 5.42 10.64 -17.86
CA TYR A 293 5.93 9.48 -18.61
C TYR A 293 5.04 8.26 -18.44
N ASN A 294 4.45 8.07 -17.26
CA ASN A 294 3.44 7.03 -17.05
C ASN A 294 2.23 7.25 -17.98
N LEU A 295 1.74 8.50 -18.14
CA LEU A 295 0.67 8.84 -19.08
C LEU A 295 1.07 8.57 -20.53
N THR A 296 2.27 9.01 -20.94
CA THR A 296 2.80 8.71 -22.29
C THR A 296 2.83 7.20 -22.55
N GLY A 297 3.30 6.41 -21.57
CA GLY A 297 3.29 4.95 -21.68
C GLY A 297 1.90 4.35 -21.85
N ILE A 298 0.93 4.86 -21.10
CA ILE A 298 -0.49 4.47 -21.19
C ILE A 298 -1.06 4.78 -22.58
N GLU A 299 -0.81 5.99 -23.10
CA GLU A 299 -1.31 6.44 -24.39
C GLU A 299 -0.69 5.63 -25.54
N VAL A 300 0.62 5.42 -25.53
CA VAL A 300 1.31 4.61 -26.55
C VAL A 300 0.80 3.16 -26.53
N MET A 301 0.58 2.58 -25.36
CA MET A 301 0.06 1.22 -25.28
C MET A 301 -1.40 1.10 -25.73
N ALA A 302 -2.21 2.13 -25.50
CA ALA A 302 -3.59 2.17 -26.01
C ALA A 302 -3.62 2.18 -27.55
N ASP A 303 -2.68 2.88 -28.19
CA ASP A 303 -2.54 2.89 -29.64
C ASP A 303 -2.05 1.53 -30.19
N LEU A 304 -1.07 0.90 -29.50
CA LEU A 304 -0.48 -0.37 -29.92
C LEU A 304 -1.38 -1.59 -29.67
N LEU A 305 -2.17 -1.57 -28.60
CA LEU A 305 -3.04 -2.67 -28.16
C LEU A 305 -4.44 -2.16 -27.82
N PRO A 306 -5.21 -1.68 -28.79
CA PRO A 306 -6.52 -1.05 -28.53
C PRO A 306 -7.56 -2.02 -27.92
N ASN A 307 -7.37 -3.32 -28.08
CA ASN A 307 -8.27 -4.36 -27.57
C ASN A 307 -7.82 -4.97 -26.24
N ALA A 308 -6.64 -4.63 -25.74
CA ALA A 308 -6.14 -5.14 -24.47
C ALA A 308 -6.71 -4.33 -23.29
N VAL A 309 -7.02 -5.01 -22.20
CA VAL A 309 -7.45 -4.34 -20.98
C VAL A 309 -6.24 -3.66 -20.31
N SER A 310 -6.26 -2.35 -20.18
CA SER A 310 -5.20 -1.59 -19.51
C SER A 310 -5.57 -1.30 -18.06
N VAL A 311 -4.64 -1.60 -17.13
CA VAL A 311 -4.82 -1.46 -15.68
C VAL A 311 -3.71 -0.57 -15.11
N ALA A 312 -4.08 0.47 -14.37
CA ALA A 312 -3.16 1.28 -13.58
C ALA A 312 -2.97 0.64 -12.20
N VAL A 313 -1.73 0.43 -11.80
CA VAL A 313 -1.34 -0.05 -10.47
C VAL A 313 -0.53 1.05 -9.79
N PHE A 314 -1.09 1.64 -8.74
CA PHE A 314 -0.53 2.83 -8.11
C PHE A 314 0.39 2.47 -6.95
N ASP A 315 1.61 3.02 -6.94
CA ASP A 315 2.56 2.85 -5.84
C ASP A 315 2.06 3.42 -4.51
N THR A 316 1.16 4.40 -4.56
CA THR A 316 0.54 5.03 -3.39
C THR A 316 -0.67 4.28 -2.85
N ALA A 317 -1.26 3.35 -3.61
CA ALA A 317 -2.54 2.72 -3.27
C ALA A 317 -2.49 1.92 -1.95
N PHE A 318 -1.41 1.18 -1.71
CA PHE A 318 -1.23 0.40 -0.47
C PHE A 318 -1.26 1.28 0.78
N HIS A 319 -0.77 2.52 0.69
CA HIS A 319 -0.68 3.47 1.78
C HIS A 319 -1.98 4.25 2.02
N GLN A 320 -3.01 4.09 1.19
CA GLN A 320 -4.32 4.74 1.41
C GLN A 320 -5.04 4.21 2.65
N SER A 321 -4.59 3.09 3.21
CA SER A 321 -5.10 2.54 4.47
C SER A 321 -4.54 3.20 5.74
N MET A 322 -3.61 4.15 5.62
CA MET A 322 -3.06 4.88 6.77
C MET A 322 -4.17 5.64 7.51
N PRO A 323 -4.19 5.60 8.86
CA PRO A 323 -5.13 6.39 9.64
C PRO A 323 -4.81 7.89 9.54
N HIS A 324 -5.81 8.74 9.80
CA HIS A 324 -5.72 10.19 9.61
C HIS A 324 -4.50 10.80 10.30
N GLN A 325 -4.22 10.44 11.55
CA GLN A 325 -3.10 10.96 12.33
C GLN A 325 -1.72 10.58 11.77
N ALA A 326 -1.63 9.55 10.93
CA ALA A 326 -0.37 9.14 10.30
C ALA A 326 -0.15 9.83 8.95
N TYR A 327 -1.22 10.11 8.19
CA TYR A 327 -1.08 10.75 6.89
C TYR A 327 -1.20 12.28 6.89
N ALA A 328 -1.88 12.87 7.90
CA ALA A 328 -2.05 14.31 7.97
C ALA A 328 -0.76 15.00 8.42
N TYR A 329 -0.43 16.10 7.77
CA TYR A 329 0.57 17.04 8.28
C TYR A 329 -0.09 18.02 9.24
N ALA A 330 0.64 18.47 10.25
CA ALA A 330 0.18 19.48 11.21
C ALA A 330 0.19 20.89 10.59
N LEU A 331 -0.63 21.08 9.57
CA LEU A 331 -0.81 22.31 8.81
C LEU A 331 -2.24 22.83 8.98
N PRO A 332 -2.53 24.11 8.67
CA PRO A 332 -3.89 24.62 8.64
C PRO A 332 -4.79 23.72 7.79
N HIS A 333 -5.93 23.32 8.36
CA HIS A 333 -6.84 22.34 7.75
C HIS A 333 -7.27 22.73 6.34
N GLN A 334 -7.67 23.99 6.17
CA GLN A 334 -8.07 24.54 4.89
C GLN A 334 -6.97 24.39 3.81
N LEU A 335 -5.70 24.68 4.15
CA LEU A 335 -4.58 24.52 3.23
C LEU A 335 -4.37 23.06 2.83
N ALA A 336 -4.48 22.16 3.81
CA ALA A 336 -4.28 20.72 3.57
C ALA A 336 -5.37 20.16 2.65
N GLU A 337 -6.63 20.55 2.85
CA GLU A 337 -7.76 20.11 2.04
C GLU A 337 -7.73 20.70 0.62
N GLU A 338 -7.60 22.03 0.48
CA GLU A 338 -7.61 22.71 -0.82
C GLU A 338 -6.47 22.26 -1.74
N ARG A 339 -5.33 21.87 -1.17
CA ARG A 339 -4.14 21.47 -1.92
C ARG A 339 -3.88 19.97 -1.91
N HIS A 340 -4.78 19.16 -1.31
CA HIS A 340 -4.61 17.71 -1.13
C HIS A 340 -3.25 17.34 -0.49
N VAL A 341 -2.81 18.17 0.49
CA VAL A 341 -1.51 18.00 1.16
C VAL A 341 -1.63 16.97 2.27
N ARG A 342 -1.08 15.79 2.00
CA ARG A 342 -1.01 14.68 2.95
C ARG A 342 0.19 13.79 2.65
N ARG A 343 0.53 12.91 3.58
CA ARG A 343 1.43 11.79 3.30
C ARG A 343 0.73 10.79 2.40
N TYR A 344 1.30 10.51 1.23
CA TYR A 344 0.84 9.46 0.31
C TYR A 344 1.66 8.19 0.45
N GLY A 345 2.99 8.32 0.57
CA GLY A 345 3.89 7.18 0.59
C GLY A 345 4.09 6.55 -0.78
N PHE A 346 5.19 5.81 -0.94
CA PHE A 346 5.58 5.19 -2.21
C PHE A 346 6.16 3.79 -1.97
N HIS A 347 6.53 3.06 -3.02
CA HIS A 347 6.93 1.65 -3.00
C HIS A 347 5.84 0.73 -2.40
N GLY A 348 4.58 1.17 -2.38
CA GLY A 348 3.47 0.42 -1.78
C GLY A 348 3.29 -0.95 -2.39
N THR A 349 3.47 -1.08 -3.71
CA THR A 349 3.42 -2.36 -4.42
C THR A 349 4.42 -3.36 -3.86
N ASN A 350 5.68 -2.93 -3.62
CA ASN A 350 6.69 -3.81 -3.03
C ASN A 350 6.44 -4.08 -1.55
N HIS A 351 6.11 -3.06 -0.74
CA HIS A 351 5.80 -3.26 0.67
C HIS A 351 4.67 -4.27 0.88
N HIS A 352 3.64 -4.21 0.05
CA HIS A 352 2.54 -5.18 0.05
C HIS A 352 3.03 -6.58 -0.33
N PHE A 353 3.74 -6.70 -1.45
CA PHE A 353 4.28 -7.98 -1.92
C PHE A 353 5.11 -8.70 -0.86
N VAL A 354 6.13 -8.02 -0.31
CA VAL A 354 7.02 -8.65 0.67
C VAL A 354 6.34 -9.00 1.99
N ALA A 355 5.30 -8.26 2.39
CA ALA A 355 4.49 -8.60 3.55
C ALA A 355 3.71 -9.90 3.35
N LEU A 356 3.11 -10.11 2.16
CA LEU A 356 2.43 -11.35 1.80
C LEU A 356 3.41 -12.52 1.75
N MET A 357 4.58 -12.33 1.14
CA MET A 357 5.64 -13.34 1.07
C MET A 357 6.13 -13.75 2.46
N ALA A 358 6.38 -12.78 3.34
CA ALA A 358 6.79 -13.04 4.71
C ALA A 358 5.73 -13.82 5.50
N SER A 359 4.46 -13.47 5.32
CA SER A 359 3.32 -14.18 5.91
C SER A 359 3.30 -15.65 5.50
N MET A 360 3.50 -15.94 4.21
CA MET A 360 3.61 -17.32 3.70
C MET A 360 4.80 -18.06 4.31
N PHE A 361 5.95 -17.41 4.40
CA PHE A 361 7.16 -18.00 4.97
C PHE A 361 6.98 -18.40 6.45
N VAL A 362 6.44 -17.50 7.27
CA VAL A 362 6.20 -17.79 8.69
C VAL A 362 4.93 -18.61 8.94
N LYS A 363 4.18 -18.97 7.91
CA LYS A 363 2.90 -19.71 7.95
C LYS A 363 1.89 -19.07 8.91
N ARG A 364 1.82 -17.75 8.92
CA ARG A 364 0.85 -16.95 9.68
C ARG A 364 0.15 -15.98 8.74
N HIS A 365 -1.18 -15.92 8.79
CA HIS A 365 -1.93 -15.01 7.93
C HIS A 365 -1.50 -13.56 8.15
N VAL A 366 -1.36 -12.77 7.06
CA VAL A 366 -0.87 -11.38 7.12
C VAL A 366 -1.73 -10.49 8.02
N GLY A 367 -3.03 -10.80 8.15
CA GLY A 367 -3.95 -10.17 9.10
C GLY A 367 -3.60 -10.36 10.58
N ASN A 368 -2.67 -11.27 10.91
CA ASN A 368 -2.22 -11.55 12.28
C ASN A 368 -0.78 -11.10 12.53
N LEU A 369 -0.24 -10.27 11.65
CA LEU A 369 1.15 -9.84 11.70
C LEU A 369 1.27 -8.32 11.80
N ARG A 370 2.29 -7.90 12.55
CA ARG A 370 2.84 -6.57 12.58
C ARG A 370 4.23 -6.61 11.96
N ILE A 371 4.42 -5.86 10.90
CA ILE A 371 5.60 -5.94 10.07
C ILE A 371 6.20 -4.54 9.88
N ILE A 372 7.50 -4.42 10.04
CA ILE A 372 8.26 -3.27 9.55
C ILE A 372 8.98 -3.71 8.28
N SER A 373 8.68 -3.07 7.16
CA SER A 373 9.27 -3.36 5.86
C SER A 373 10.21 -2.26 5.44
N CYS A 374 11.51 -2.59 5.28
CA CYS A 374 12.56 -1.68 4.85
C CYS A 374 12.90 -1.94 3.37
N HIS A 375 12.34 -1.14 2.46
CA HIS A 375 12.73 -1.13 1.05
C HIS A 375 13.95 -0.23 0.89
N LEU A 376 15.11 -0.82 0.68
CA LEU A 376 16.39 -0.09 0.62
C LEU A 376 17.02 -0.24 -0.78
N GLY A 377 16.97 0.82 -1.54
CA GLY A 377 17.54 0.94 -2.88
C GLY A 377 18.14 2.33 -3.11
N ASN A 378 18.24 2.76 -4.37
CA ASN A 378 18.59 4.15 -4.68
C ASN A 378 17.50 5.12 -4.21
N GLY A 379 16.21 4.75 -4.36
CA GLY A 379 15.10 5.24 -3.53
C GLY A 379 14.93 4.30 -2.34
N ALA A 380 14.58 4.81 -1.18
CA ALA A 380 14.41 4.01 0.03
C ALA A 380 13.25 4.47 0.89
N SER A 381 12.52 3.52 1.46
CA SER A 381 11.42 3.78 2.40
C SER A 381 11.30 2.68 3.45
N VAL A 382 10.72 3.03 4.58
CA VAL A 382 10.26 2.07 5.60
C VAL A 382 8.75 2.19 5.70
N CYS A 383 8.06 1.07 5.88
CA CYS A 383 6.61 1.01 6.06
C CYS A 383 6.26 0.20 7.30
N ALA A 384 5.37 0.74 8.11
CA ALA A 384 4.72 0.04 9.22
C ALA A 384 3.45 -0.63 8.69
N ILE A 385 3.35 -1.94 8.84
CA ILE A 385 2.23 -2.73 8.32
C ILE A 385 1.58 -3.48 9.49
N GLU A 386 0.29 -3.25 9.69
CA GLU A 386 -0.51 -4.00 10.65
C GLU A 386 -1.69 -4.65 9.93
N ARG A 387 -1.89 -5.95 10.20
CA ARG A 387 -3.01 -6.72 9.62
C ARG A 387 -3.09 -6.65 8.09
N GLY A 388 -1.92 -6.63 7.44
CA GLY A 388 -1.84 -6.54 5.98
C GLY A 388 -2.13 -5.16 5.39
N ARG A 389 -2.18 -4.11 6.22
CA ARG A 389 -2.44 -2.72 5.82
C ARG A 389 -1.28 -1.82 6.20
N SER A 390 -0.94 -0.88 5.36
CA SER A 390 -0.02 0.20 5.73
C SER A 390 -0.68 1.10 6.77
N ILE A 391 -0.01 1.29 7.91
CA ILE A 391 -0.45 2.24 8.95
C ILE A 391 0.43 3.47 9.05
N ASP A 392 1.66 3.39 8.51
CA ASP A 392 2.57 4.53 8.36
C ASP A 392 3.65 4.19 7.34
N THR A 393 4.26 5.20 6.73
CA THR A 393 5.39 5.05 5.81
C THR A 393 6.30 6.28 5.85
N SER A 394 7.58 6.10 5.58
CA SER A 394 8.59 7.17 5.71
C SER A 394 8.57 8.21 4.59
N MET A 395 8.14 7.86 3.37
CA MET A 395 7.95 8.84 2.31
C MET A 395 6.65 9.62 2.52
N GLY A 396 6.64 10.88 2.16
CA GLY A 396 5.58 11.83 2.47
C GLY A 396 4.65 12.15 1.30
N LEU A 397 4.40 13.46 1.14
CA LEU A 397 3.70 14.05 -0.02
C LEU A 397 4.42 13.67 -1.32
N THR A 398 5.75 13.69 -1.29
CA THR A 398 6.63 13.32 -2.39
C THR A 398 7.62 12.23 -1.93
N PRO A 399 8.34 11.58 -2.86
CA PRO A 399 9.37 10.60 -2.50
C PRO A 399 10.65 11.20 -1.87
N LEU A 400 10.62 12.46 -1.44
CA LEU A 400 11.78 13.17 -0.86
C LEU A 400 11.91 12.96 0.65
N GLU A 401 10.78 13.01 1.39
CA GLU A 401 10.72 12.84 2.85
C GLU A 401 11.20 11.45 3.27
N GLY A 402 11.75 11.33 4.46
CA GLY A 402 12.07 10.07 5.12
C GLY A 402 13.54 9.74 5.17
N LEU A 403 13.93 8.62 4.57
CA LEU A 403 15.29 8.09 4.64
C LEU A 403 16.29 8.94 3.85
N VAL A 404 17.55 8.88 4.25
CA VAL A 404 18.66 9.25 3.36
C VAL A 404 18.66 8.25 2.19
N MET A 405 18.70 8.74 0.95
CA MET A 405 18.64 7.89 -0.25
C MET A 405 19.92 8.06 -1.09
N GLY A 406 19.95 7.47 -2.27
CA GLY A 406 21.13 7.62 -3.15
C GLY A 406 21.47 9.07 -3.46
N THR A 407 20.46 9.88 -3.85
CA THR A 407 20.64 11.31 -4.21
C THR A 407 19.70 12.26 -3.47
N ARG A 408 18.71 11.75 -2.71
CA ARG A 408 17.72 12.53 -1.98
C ARG A 408 18.13 12.67 -0.52
N CYS A 409 17.88 13.85 0.06
CA CYS A 409 18.30 14.17 1.44
C CYS A 409 17.52 13.41 2.51
N GLY A 410 16.27 13.01 2.26
CA GLY A 410 15.34 12.57 3.30
C GLY A 410 14.90 13.73 4.19
N ASP A 411 14.55 13.41 5.45
CA ASP A 411 14.09 14.43 6.41
C ASP A 411 15.14 15.52 6.66
N ILE A 412 14.67 16.75 6.54
CA ILE A 412 15.40 17.96 6.91
C ILE A 412 14.48 18.89 7.70
N ASP A 413 15.06 19.88 8.38
CA ASP A 413 14.28 20.97 8.94
C ASP A 413 13.68 21.81 7.79
N PRO A 414 12.34 21.99 7.73
CA PRO A 414 11.70 22.89 6.75
C PRO A 414 12.25 24.31 6.78
N GLY A 415 12.70 24.78 7.94
CA GLY A 415 13.37 26.08 8.11
C GLY A 415 14.63 26.21 7.26
N LEU A 416 15.33 25.11 6.97
CA LEU A 416 16.48 25.11 6.07
C LEU A 416 16.10 25.57 4.65
N VAL A 417 14.94 25.15 4.15
CA VAL A 417 14.46 25.55 2.82
C VAL A 417 14.21 27.06 2.79
N LEU A 418 13.55 27.60 3.82
CA LEU A 418 13.31 29.03 3.96
C LEU A 418 14.60 29.82 4.09
N TYR A 419 15.56 29.32 4.88
CA TYR A 419 16.87 29.91 5.02
C TYR A 419 17.61 30.02 3.67
N LEU A 420 17.61 28.96 2.87
CA LEU A 420 18.27 28.97 1.55
C LEU A 420 17.60 29.96 0.59
N LEU A 421 16.26 30.01 0.55
CA LEU A 421 15.49 30.97 -0.25
C LEU A 421 15.83 32.42 0.13
N GLN A 422 15.85 32.73 1.44
CA GLN A 422 16.20 34.06 1.96
C GLN A 422 17.62 34.45 1.64
N ASN A 423 18.52 33.49 1.47
CA ASN A 423 19.91 33.72 1.08
C ASN A 423 20.14 33.65 -0.45
N GLY A 424 19.08 33.77 -1.25
CA GLY A 424 19.18 33.96 -2.69
C GLY A 424 19.35 32.66 -3.50
N VAL A 425 19.18 31.47 -2.89
CA VAL A 425 19.16 30.22 -3.64
C VAL A 425 17.77 30.07 -4.28
N SER A 426 17.71 29.88 -5.59
CA SER A 426 16.42 29.73 -6.30
C SER A 426 15.71 28.43 -5.91
N ALA A 427 14.38 28.40 -6.03
CA ALA A 427 13.57 27.20 -5.75
C ALA A 427 14.02 25.99 -6.58
N ASP A 428 14.32 26.20 -7.88
CA ASP A 428 14.81 25.14 -8.77
C ASP A 428 16.15 24.55 -8.31
N ASN A 429 17.08 25.40 -7.83
CA ASN A 429 18.35 24.95 -7.30
C ASN A 429 18.18 24.19 -5.99
N ILE A 430 17.25 24.63 -5.12
CA ILE A 430 16.90 23.89 -3.90
C ILE A 430 16.33 22.53 -4.25
N GLU A 431 15.35 22.47 -5.17
CA GLU A 431 14.77 21.22 -5.62
C GLU A 431 15.84 20.28 -6.18
N LYS A 432 16.71 20.76 -7.05
CA LYS A 432 17.83 19.99 -7.61
C LYS A 432 18.76 19.48 -6.52
N THR A 433 19.14 20.33 -5.58
CA THR A 433 20.03 19.97 -4.47
C THR A 433 19.42 18.87 -3.61
N LEU A 434 18.16 19.03 -3.18
CA LEU A 434 17.50 18.08 -2.29
C LEU A 434 17.21 16.72 -2.95
N ASN A 435 16.89 16.71 -4.26
CA ASN A 435 16.50 15.48 -4.98
C ASN A 435 17.64 14.77 -5.71
N LYS A 436 18.66 15.52 -6.22
CA LYS A 436 19.65 14.96 -7.18
C LYS A 436 21.11 15.08 -6.72
N GLU A 437 21.40 15.95 -5.75
CA GLU A 437 22.76 16.27 -5.33
C GLU A 437 23.02 15.97 -3.85
N SER A 438 22.02 15.52 -3.12
CA SER A 438 22.07 15.17 -1.69
C SER A 438 22.24 13.66 -1.46
N GLY A 439 21.78 13.17 -0.34
CA GLY A 439 21.80 11.76 0.03
C GLY A 439 23.20 11.18 0.14
N LEU A 440 23.35 9.91 -0.22
CA LEU A 440 24.64 9.22 -0.20
C LEU A 440 25.66 9.91 -1.12
N LYS A 441 25.23 10.33 -2.31
CA LYS A 441 26.08 11.04 -3.27
C LYS A 441 26.61 12.36 -2.68
N GLY A 442 25.73 13.18 -2.15
CA GLY A 442 26.09 14.50 -1.63
C GLY A 442 26.94 14.43 -0.37
N THR A 443 26.64 13.49 0.53
CA THR A 443 27.35 13.33 1.81
C THR A 443 28.70 12.65 1.64
N SER A 444 28.82 11.66 0.76
CA SER A 444 30.11 11.01 0.49
C SER A 444 30.99 11.82 -0.47
N GLY A 445 30.39 12.59 -1.37
CA GLY A 445 31.09 13.25 -2.47
C GLY A 445 31.63 12.28 -3.53
N ILE A 446 31.17 11.00 -3.53
CA ILE A 446 31.70 9.94 -4.38
C ILE A 446 30.64 9.48 -5.38
N SER A 447 29.59 8.81 -4.86
CA SER A 447 28.61 8.10 -5.69
C SER A 447 27.28 7.94 -4.92
N ASN A 448 26.21 7.62 -5.66
CA ASN A 448 24.96 7.12 -5.11
C ASN A 448 24.91 5.56 -5.05
N ASP A 449 25.93 4.89 -5.57
CA ASP A 449 26.03 3.43 -5.50
C ASP A 449 26.64 3.00 -4.15
N MET A 450 25.84 2.26 -3.37
CA MET A 450 26.25 1.77 -2.05
C MET A 450 27.53 0.93 -2.09
N ARG A 451 27.75 0.18 -3.18
CA ARG A 451 28.96 -0.67 -3.33
C ARG A 451 30.24 0.15 -3.43
N GLU A 452 30.18 1.27 -4.16
CA GLU A 452 31.34 2.18 -4.28
C GLU A 452 31.60 2.91 -2.97
N ILE A 453 30.55 3.27 -2.24
CA ILE A 453 30.66 3.95 -0.94
C ILE A 453 31.25 2.99 0.11
N LEU A 454 30.76 1.74 0.18
CA LEU A 454 31.34 0.72 1.06
C LEU A 454 32.82 0.50 0.77
N LYS A 455 33.19 0.31 -0.52
CA LYS A 455 34.59 0.15 -0.93
C LYS A 455 35.46 1.35 -0.54
N ALA A 456 34.93 2.57 -0.67
CA ALA A 456 35.67 3.78 -0.29
C ALA A 456 35.84 3.88 1.25
N ALA A 457 34.82 3.52 2.01
CA ALA A 457 34.87 3.49 3.48
C ALA A 457 35.89 2.47 3.99
N ASP A 458 35.90 1.25 3.41
CA ASP A 458 36.90 0.21 3.70
C ASP A 458 38.32 0.69 3.38
N GLY A 459 38.49 1.53 2.36
CA GLY A 459 39.73 2.22 2.02
C GLY A 459 40.09 3.41 2.94
N GLY A 460 39.33 3.63 4.02
CA GLY A 460 39.57 4.68 4.99
C GLY A 460 38.98 6.05 4.64
N ASN A 461 38.11 6.15 3.63
CA ASN A 461 37.47 7.43 3.30
C ASN A 461 36.43 7.82 4.36
N TYR A 462 36.76 8.88 5.13
CA TYR A 462 35.92 9.38 6.22
C TYR A 462 34.52 9.83 5.77
N LYS A 463 34.42 10.53 4.62
CA LYS A 463 33.12 11.02 4.12
C LYS A 463 32.20 9.85 3.71
N ALA A 464 32.78 8.81 3.12
CA ALA A 464 32.04 7.58 2.79
C ALA A 464 31.52 6.90 4.06
N GLU A 465 32.35 6.75 5.10
CA GLU A 465 31.93 6.17 6.38
C GLU A 465 30.82 7.01 7.05
N ILE A 466 30.92 8.34 7.04
CA ILE A 466 29.86 9.22 7.57
C ILE A 466 28.55 9.03 6.78
N ALA A 467 28.60 8.94 5.45
CA ALA A 467 27.41 8.70 4.61
C ALA A 467 26.73 7.37 4.96
N LEU A 468 27.51 6.29 5.19
CA LEU A 468 27.00 4.98 5.63
C LEU A 468 26.35 5.08 7.02
N ARG A 469 26.98 5.76 7.96
CA ARG A 469 26.43 5.96 9.31
C ARG A 469 25.12 6.73 9.28
N MET A 470 25.04 7.82 8.51
CA MET A 470 23.83 8.63 8.36
C MET A 470 22.68 7.80 7.78
N PHE A 471 22.96 7.01 6.73
CA PHE A 471 21.99 6.12 6.11
C PHE A 471 21.45 5.10 7.12
N CYS A 472 22.33 4.32 7.75
CA CYS A 472 21.93 3.28 8.69
C CYS A 472 21.22 3.85 9.94
N TYR A 473 21.70 4.98 10.44
CA TYR A 473 21.09 5.67 11.58
C TYR A 473 19.65 6.12 11.29
N ARG A 474 19.40 6.69 10.11
CA ARG A 474 18.06 7.14 9.70
C ARG A 474 17.10 5.96 9.59
N VAL A 475 17.52 4.86 8.98
CA VAL A 475 16.70 3.63 8.90
C VAL A 475 16.38 3.12 10.31
N ARG A 476 17.37 3.07 11.21
CA ARG A 476 17.18 2.64 12.60
C ARG A 476 16.19 3.53 13.36
N LYS A 477 16.24 4.85 13.15
CA LYS A 477 15.25 5.78 13.74
C LYS A 477 13.82 5.44 13.31
N TYR A 478 13.61 5.17 12.03
CA TYR A 478 12.29 4.80 11.51
C TYR A 478 11.83 3.42 12.03
N ILE A 479 12.73 2.45 12.16
CA ILE A 479 12.42 1.18 12.80
C ILE A 479 11.95 1.42 14.24
N GLY A 480 12.66 2.24 15.01
CA GLY A 480 12.28 2.59 16.39
C GLY A 480 10.93 3.31 16.47
N ALA A 481 10.68 4.28 15.58
CA ALA A 481 9.40 4.98 15.50
C ALA A 481 8.23 4.01 15.20
N TYR A 482 8.45 3.07 14.29
CA TYR A 482 7.42 2.10 13.89
C TYR A 482 7.26 0.94 14.86
N LEU A 483 8.27 0.60 15.65
CA LEU A 483 8.11 -0.26 16.83
C LEU A 483 7.11 0.35 17.82
N ALA A 484 7.20 1.67 18.05
CA ALA A 484 6.28 2.39 18.91
C ALA A 484 4.88 2.53 18.28
N ALA A 485 4.79 2.93 17.00
CA ALA A 485 3.52 3.11 16.30
C ALA A 485 2.70 1.81 16.20
N LEU A 486 3.37 0.66 16.01
CA LEU A 486 2.75 -0.67 15.97
C LEU A 486 2.47 -1.27 17.35
N GLY A 487 3.02 -0.69 18.43
CA GLY A 487 2.95 -1.30 19.77
C GLY A 487 3.59 -2.69 19.86
N GLY A 488 4.61 -2.94 19.05
CA GLY A 488 5.34 -4.21 18.92
C GLY A 488 5.35 -4.71 17.47
N VAL A 489 6.28 -5.61 17.15
CA VAL A 489 6.53 -6.11 15.79
C VAL A 489 6.78 -7.62 15.83
N ASP A 490 6.27 -8.33 14.85
CA ASP A 490 6.53 -9.76 14.64
C ASP A 490 7.71 -9.96 13.68
N ILE A 491 7.82 -9.12 12.65
CA ILE A 491 8.77 -9.30 11.56
C ILE A 491 9.40 -7.95 11.16
N LEU A 492 10.72 -7.93 11.06
CA LEU A 492 11.49 -6.89 10.38
C LEU A 492 11.92 -7.42 9.00
N LEU A 493 11.57 -6.71 7.92
CA LEU A 493 11.88 -7.10 6.55
C LEU A 493 12.93 -6.18 5.93
N PHE A 494 13.89 -6.77 5.22
CA PHE A 494 14.80 -6.08 4.31
C PHE A 494 14.53 -6.51 2.86
N THR A 495 14.37 -5.53 1.97
CA THR A 495 14.12 -5.73 0.54
C THR A 495 14.72 -4.57 -0.27
N GLY A 496 14.66 -4.65 -1.59
CA GLY A 496 15.30 -3.67 -2.48
C GLY A 496 16.80 -3.90 -2.61
N GLY A 497 17.42 -3.32 -3.64
CA GLY A 497 18.78 -3.68 -4.04
C GLY A 497 19.84 -3.63 -2.93
N ILE A 498 19.79 -2.65 -2.03
CA ILE A 498 20.69 -2.55 -0.88
C ILE A 498 20.26 -3.54 0.21
N GLY A 499 18.96 -3.58 0.53
CA GLY A 499 18.41 -4.46 1.57
C GLY A 499 18.65 -5.93 1.28
N GLU A 500 18.54 -6.36 0.04
CA GLU A 500 18.75 -7.74 -0.42
C GLU A 500 20.22 -8.13 -0.45
N ASN A 501 21.11 -7.25 -0.95
CA ASN A 501 22.46 -7.65 -1.34
C ASN A 501 23.56 -7.19 -0.38
N SER A 502 23.28 -6.29 0.60
CA SER A 502 24.32 -5.79 1.51
C SER A 502 24.11 -6.31 2.94
N SER A 503 24.79 -7.40 3.27
CA SER A 503 24.80 -7.94 4.64
C SER A 503 25.38 -6.95 5.65
N GLU A 504 26.36 -6.13 5.24
CA GLU A 504 26.97 -5.10 6.10
C GLU A 504 25.98 -4.01 6.47
N ILE A 505 25.22 -3.50 5.51
CA ILE A 505 24.20 -2.47 5.78
C ILE A 505 23.13 -3.01 6.70
N ARG A 506 22.64 -4.25 6.49
CA ARG A 506 21.67 -4.88 7.40
C ARG A 506 22.23 -5.01 8.82
N ALA A 507 23.49 -5.45 8.96
CA ALA A 507 24.15 -5.57 10.26
C ALA A 507 24.29 -4.21 10.95
N ARG A 508 24.75 -3.19 10.24
CA ARG A 508 24.87 -1.81 10.76
C ARG A 508 23.52 -1.24 11.19
N ILE A 509 22.42 -1.53 10.47
CA ILE A 509 21.07 -1.11 10.84
C ILE A 509 20.61 -1.83 12.12
N CYS A 510 20.80 -3.13 12.22
CA CYS A 510 20.37 -3.93 13.37
C CYS A 510 21.19 -3.69 14.63
N GLN A 511 22.39 -3.12 14.54
CA GLN A 511 23.25 -2.85 15.68
C GLN A 511 22.55 -2.02 16.76
N GLY A 512 22.44 -2.56 17.98
CA GLY A 512 21.81 -1.91 19.13
C GLY A 512 20.29 -2.04 19.17
N LEU A 513 19.70 -2.90 18.32
CA LEU A 513 18.27 -3.24 18.37
C LEU A 513 17.98 -4.50 19.19
N ASP A 514 19.01 -5.12 19.77
CA ASP A 514 18.90 -6.35 20.57
C ASP A 514 17.95 -6.19 21.76
N SER A 515 17.98 -5.03 22.42
CA SER A 515 17.09 -4.70 23.55
C SER A 515 15.60 -4.68 23.16
N PHE A 516 15.30 -4.47 21.88
CA PHE A 516 13.94 -4.56 21.35
C PHE A 516 13.56 -5.98 20.90
N GLY A 517 14.51 -6.95 21.02
CA GLY A 517 14.30 -8.34 20.60
C GLY A 517 14.54 -8.58 19.11
N ILE A 518 15.31 -7.72 18.46
CA ILE A 518 15.78 -7.84 17.08
C ILE A 518 17.24 -8.27 17.16
N ILE A 519 17.51 -9.57 17.08
CA ILE A 519 18.85 -10.14 17.25
C ILE A 519 19.26 -10.82 15.95
N LEU A 520 20.19 -10.18 15.23
CA LEU A 520 20.69 -10.65 13.95
C LEU A 520 21.65 -11.82 14.11
N ASP A 521 21.47 -12.88 13.33
CA ASP A 521 22.46 -13.92 13.16
C ASP A 521 23.48 -13.49 12.09
N THR A 522 24.74 -13.31 12.52
CA THR A 522 25.81 -12.75 11.66
C THR A 522 26.14 -13.68 10.49
N GLU A 523 26.16 -15.00 10.70
CA GLU A 523 26.53 -15.94 9.66
C GLU A 523 25.38 -16.10 8.65
N SER A 524 24.13 -16.30 9.12
CA SER A 524 22.96 -16.34 8.27
C SER A 524 22.81 -15.06 7.44
N ASN A 525 23.07 -13.90 8.05
CA ASN A 525 23.06 -12.62 7.36
C ASN A 525 24.12 -12.54 6.25
N ARG A 526 25.33 -13.02 6.51
CA ARG A 526 26.43 -13.04 5.53
C ARG A 526 26.13 -13.97 4.35
N MET A 527 25.50 -15.11 4.64
CA MET A 527 25.16 -16.15 3.66
C MET A 527 23.86 -15.88 2.90
N ALA A 528 23.03 -14.96 3.38
CA ALA A 528 21.73 -14.63 2.78
C ALA A 528 21.91 -14.15 1.33
N LYS A 529 21.45 -14.97 0.40
CA LYS A 529 21.32 -14.65 -1.03
C LYS A 529 19.89 -14.92 -1.43
N VAL A 530 19.15 -13.86 -1.71
CA VAL A 530 17.78 -13.97 -2.15
C VAL A 530 17.68 -13.71 -3.66
N GLN A 531 16.81 -14.45 -4.30
CA GLN A 531 16.43 -14.25 -5.70
C GLN A 531 14.91 -14.12 -5.74
N ARG A 532 14.37 -13.71 -6.85
CA ARG A 532 12.93 -13.56 -7.05
C ARG A 532 12.16 -14.78 -6.50
N GLY A 533 11.25 -14.53 -5.56
CA GLY A 533 10.44 -15.55 -4.89
C GLY A 533 11.09 -16.25 -3.68
N ASN A 534 12.33 -15.92 -3.31
CA ASN A 534 13.02 -16.53 -2.17
C ASN A 534 13.10 -15.59 -0.98
N ILE A 535 13.14 -16.19 0.20
CA ILE A 535 13.26 -15.52 1.51
C ILE A 535 14.41 -16.16 2.28
N ALA A 536 15.17 -15.35 2.99
CA ALA A 536 16.16 -15.80 3.95
C ALA A 536 15.80 -15.27 5.33
N ASP A 537 15.79 -16.14 6.34
CA ASP A 537 15.70 -15.77 7.74
C ASP A 537 17.14 -15.56 8.26
N ILE A 538 17.38 -14.37 8.80
CA ILE A 538 18.68 -13.95 9.34
C ILE A 538 18.61 -13.59 10.81
N SER A 539 17.56 -14.06 11.50
CA SER A 539 17.41 -13.90 12.95
C SER A 539 18.05 -15.07 13.71
N THR A 540 18.58 -14.79 14.91
CA THR A 540 18.95 -15.86 15.85
C THR A 540 17.71 -16.55 16.41
N GLU A 541 17.87 -17.74 17.00
CA GLU A 541 16.79 -18.43 17.73
C GLU A 541 16.29 -17.61 18.94
N ALA A 542 17.17 -16.82 19.56
CA ALA A 542 16.83 -15.95 20.68
C ALA A 542 16.07 -14.68 20.26
N SER A 543 16.02 -14.37 18.97
CA SER A 543 15.32 -13.20 18.47
C SER A 543 13.80 -13.36 18.60
N ARG A 544 13.17 -12.43 19.31
CA ARG A 544 11.70 -12.38 19.43
C ARG A 544 11.02 -11.90 18.16
N ILE A 545 11.72 -11.07 17.38
CA ILE A 545 11.27 -10.50 16.11
C ILE A 545 12.04 -11.22 15.00
N ARG A 546 11.34 -11.81 14.04
CA ARG A 546 11.98 -12.42 12.89
C ARG A 546 12.60 -11.35 12.01
N ILE A 547 13.80 -11.59 11.52
CA ILE A 547 14.50 -10.69 10.59
C ILE A 547 14.61 -11.42 9.26
N LEU A 548 13.87 -10.94 8.25
CA LEU A 548 13.80 -11.60 6.96
C LEU A 548 14.39 -10.73 5.85
N VAL A 549 15.05 -11.36 4.91
CA VAL A 549 15.43 -10.75 3.62
C VAL A 549 14.52 -11.32 2.56
N VAL A 550 13.81 -10.46 1.85
CA VAL A 550 12.82 -10.84 0.84
C VAL A 550 13.16 -10.16 -0.48
N ALA A 551 13.32 -10.92 -1.55
CA ALA A 551 13.55 -10.34 -2.87
C ALA A 551 12.32 -9.59 -3.37
N ALA A 552 12.52 -8.38 -3.86
CA ALA A 552 11.46 -7.57 -4.48
C ALA A 552 10.98 -8.22 -5.79
N ASP A 553 9.67 -8.22 -6.00
CA ASP A 553 9.05 -8.67 -7.24
C ASP A 553 7.77 -7.87 -7.53
N GLU A 554 7.96 -6.57 -7.82
CA GLU A 554 6.86 -5.65 -8.10
C GLU A 554 6.05 -6.10 -9.32
N GLU A 555 6.73 -6.61 -10.35
CA GLU A 555 6.07 -7.06 -11.57
C GLU A 555 5.09 -8.21 -11.31
N ARG A 556 5.46 -9.15 -10.44
CA ARG A 556 4.57 -10.24 -10.04
C ARG A 556 3.36 -9.73 -9.27
N MET A 557 3.56 -8.74 -8.41
CA MET A 557 2.45 -8.11 -7.70
C MET A 557 1.53 -7.35 -8.66
N ILE A 558 2.08 -6.64 -9.64
CA ILE A 558 1.31 -5.94 -10.67
C ILE A 558 0.53 -6.96 -11.51
N ALA A 559 1.14 -8.08 -11.93
CA ALA A 559 0.45 -9.14 -12.67
C ALA A 559 -0.75 -9.69 -11.89
N ARG A 560 -0.58 -9.96 -10.59
CA ARG A 560 -1.66 -10.39 -9.70
C ARG A 560 -2.79 -9.35 -9.64
N GLU A 561 -2.47 -8.08 -9.50
CA GLU A 561 -3.49 -7.02 -9.44
C GLU A 561 -4.26 -6.88 -10.76
N ILE A 562 -3.60 -7.07 -11.91
CA ILE A 562 -4.26 -7.10 -13.21
C ILE A 562 -5.28 -8.25 -13.26
N ILE A 563 -4.85 -9.47 -12.91
CA ILE A 563 -5.71 -10.66 -12.93
C ILE A 563 -6.95 -10.42 -12.07
N ARG A 564 -6.76 -9.96 -10.83
CA ARG A 564 -7.87 -9.67 -9.91
C ARG A 564 -8.81 -8.60 -10.45
N THR A 565 -8.28 -7.53 -11.05
CA THR A 565 -9.08 -6.44 -11.60
C THR A 565 -9.87 -6.90 -12.82
N VAL A 566 -9.26 -7.70 -13.70
CA VAL A 566 -9.90 -8.24 -14.91
C VAL A 566 -10.94 -9.31 -14.56
N ASP A 567 -10.68 -10.18 -13.59
CA ASP A 567 -11.63 -11.20 -13.15
C ASP A 567 -12.85 -10.61 -12.45
N ALA A 568 -12.67 -9.50 -11.71
CA ALA A 568 -13.78 -8.77 -11.10
C ALA A 568 -14.74 -8.14 -12.13
N LEU A 569 -14.26 -7.81 -13.35
CA LEU A 569 -15.13 -7.35 -14.45
C LEU A 569 -15.97 -8.45 -15.09
N ARG A 570 -15.51 -9.70 -14.97
CA ARG A 570 -16.15 -10.85 -15.63
C ARG A 570 -17.09 -11.61 -14.70
N ALA A 571 -17.10 -11.25 -13.42
CA ALA A 571 -17.96 -11.80 -12.38
C ALA A 571 -19.24 -10.98 -12.21
#